data_48bc05226fc46eaad99f1add6ee9fc94
#
_entry.id   48bc05226fc46eaad99f1add6ee9fc94
#
_cell.length_a   1.000
_cell.length_b   1.000
_cell.length_c   1.000
_cell.angle_alpha   90.00
_cell.angle_beta   90.00
_cell.angle_gamma   90.00
#
_symmetry.space_group_name_H-M   'P 1'
#
loop_
_entity.id
_entity.type
_entity.pdbx_description
1 polymer ?
#
loop_
_entity_poly.entity_id
_entity_poly.type
_entity_poly.pdbx_seq_one_letter_code
_entity_poly.pdbx_strand_id
1 'polypeptide(L)'
;MDPIDGTTSFSKGIPLFGTIIGLTHKEKPIMGFIDLPKLGDRYISINKYGCFLNKKLVKASELGNLNEAIISYGSPQRFAKENLIDQLRKIDDLAWDSRGYSDCFGYSLVFRGAIDLFIEADLNPWETVAIENLSLESGAGYAEKESINGKKNIIFGSKNLIEQTTDIFGGDWIIK
;
A
#
# COMPACT_ATOMS: atom_id res chain seq x y z
N MET A 1 -11.09 9.35 5.68
CA MET A 1 -11.20 9.74 4.25
C MET A 1 -10.12 10.74 3.92
N ASP A 2 -9.42 10.52 2.81
CA ASP A 2 -8.57 11.52 2.17
C ASP A 2 -9.21 11.94 0.85
N PRO A 3 -9.72 13.18 0.71
CA PRO A 3 -10.41 13.63 -0.48
C PRO A 3 -9.50 13.83 -1.68
N ILE A 4 -8.21 14.15 -1.47
CA ILE A 4 -7.21 14.30 -2.54
C ILE A 4 -5.89 13.73 -2.05
N ASP A 5 -5.75 12.41 -2.16
CA ASP A 5 -4.48 11.73 -1.99
C ASP A 5 -3.59 11.93 -3.24
N GLY A 6 -2.28 12.07 -3.04
CA GLY A 6 -1.38 12.50 -4.10
C GLY A 6 -1.46 14.01 -4.37
N THR A 7 -1.58 14.83 -3.31
CA THR A 7 -1.71 16.29 -3.41
C THR A 7 -0.59 16.97 -4.19
N THR A 8 0.62 16.43 -4.13
CA THR A 8 1.75 16.91 -4.95
C THR A 8 1.48 16.70 -6.42
N SER A 9 1.06 15.52 -6.82
CA SER A 9 0.67 15.19 -8.19
C SER A 9 -0.47 16.09 -8.66
N PHE A 10 -1.52 16.22 -7.85
CA PHE A 10 -2.66 17.08 -8.14
C PHE A 10 -2.23 18.53 -8.41
N SER A 11 -1.40 19.13 -7.53
CA SER A 11 -0.93 20.51 -7.64
C SER A 11 -0.05 20.78 -8.87
N LYS A 12 0.58 19.72 -9.40
CA LYS A 12 1.45 19.80 -10.60
C LYS A 12 0.77 19.37 -11.88
N GLY A 13 -0.54 19.01 -11.85
CA GLY A 13 -1.27 18.54 -13.01
C GLY A 13 -0.87 17.14 -13.45
N ILE A 14 -0.18 16.37 -12.60
CA ILE A 14 0.14 14.96 -12.85
C ILE A 14 -1.13 14.15 -12.59
N PRO A 15 -1.56 13.25 -13.50
CA PRO A 15 -2.86 12.57 -13.40
C PRO A 15 -2.91 11.42 -12.37
N LEU A 16 -1.94 11.35 -11.45
CA LEU A 16 -1.76 10.28 -10.46
C LEU A 16 -2.19 10.77 -9.07
N PHE A 17 -3.47 11.02 -8.91
CA PHE A 17 -4.10 11.41 -7.65
C PHE A 17 -5.50 10.81 -7.56
N GLY A 18 -6.04 10.73 -6.36
CA GLY A 18 -7.35 10.14 -6.17
C GLY A 18 -7.98 10.45 -4.83
N THR A 19 -9.11 9.83 -4.57
CA THR A 19 -9.82 9.89 -3.29
C THR A 19 -9.72 8.55 -2.59
N ILE A 20 -9.36 8.54 -1.30
CA ILE A 20 -9.31 7.34 -0.46
C ILE A 20 -10.42 7.41 0.60
N ILE A 21 -11.23 6.36 0.71
CA ILE A 21 -12.26 6.23 1.75
C ILE A 21 -12.16 4.87 2.40
N GLY A 22 -11.96 4.86 3.72
CA GLY A 22 -12.06 3.65 4.54
C GLY A 22 -13.27 3.75 5.48
N LEU A 23 -13.98 2.64 5.64
CA LEU A 23 -15.06 2.50 6.61
C LEU A 23 -14.68 1.46 7.66
N THR A 24 -14.91 1.80 8.93
CA THR A 24 -14.70 0.89 10.05
C THR A 24 -16.01 0.58 10.78
N HIS A 25 -16.10 -0.61 11.32
CA HIS A 25 -17.11 -0.99 12.30
C HIS A 25 -16.41 -1.61 13.51
N LYS A 26 -16.63 -1.05 14.70
CA LYS A 26 -15.94 -1.48 15.93
C LYS A 26 -14.42 -1.54 15.74
N GLU A 27 -13.85 -0.47 15.19
CA GLU A 27 -12.42 -0.29 14.90
C GLU A 27 -11.83 -1.25 13.84
N LYS A 28 -12.63 -2.12 13.24
CA LYS A 28 -12.19 -3.02 12.19
C LYS A 28 -12.54 -2.46 10.81
N PRO A 29 -11.62 -2.41 9.85
CA PRO A 29 -11.91 -2.05 8.48
C PRO A 29 -12.94 -3.01 7.87
N ILE A 30 -13.99 -2.45 7.27
CA ILE A 30 -15.05 -3.25 6.62
C ILE A 30 -15.25 -2.90 5.14
N MET A 31 -14.72 -1.76 4.71
CA MET A 31 -14.73 -1.33 3.31
C MET A 31 -13.53 -0.45 3.02
N GLY A 32 -12.95 -0.63 1.86
CA GLY A 32 -11.95 0.25 1.27
C GLY A 32 -12.39 0.75 -0.11
N PHE A 33 -12.04 1.99 -0.42
CA PHE A 33 -12.37 2.62 -1.70
C PHE A 33 -11.23 3.53 -2.14
N ILE A 34 -10.84 3.41 -3.41
CA ILE A 34 -9.93 4.34 -4.10
C ILE A 34 -10.52 4.68 -5.46
N ASP A 35 -10.69 5.97 -5.74
CA ASP A 35 -11.07 6.48 -7.05
C ASP A 35 -9.92 7.28 -7.66
N LEU A 36 -9.49 6.88 -8.85
CA LEU A 36 -8.45 7.54 -9.64
C LEU A 36 -9.11 8.21 -10.85
N PRO A 37 -9.65 9.43 -10.71
CA PRO A 37 -10.61 10.00 -11.69
C PRO A 37 -9.98 10.27 -13.06
N LYS A 38 -8.67 10.52 -13.14
CA LYS A 38 -7.97 10.75 -14.41
C LYS A 38 -7.67 9.47 -15.18
N LEU A 39 -7.66 8.34 -14.50
CA LEU A 39 -7.45 7.02 -15.10
C LEU A 39 -8.76 6.28 -15.36
N GLY A 40 -9.85 6.74 -14.75
CA GLY A 40 -11.14 6.05 -14.80
C GLY A 40 -11.15 4.75 -13.99
N ASP A 41 -10.21 4.57 -13.07
CA ASP A 41 -10.07 3.39 -12.24
C ASP A 41 -10.70 3.62 -10.87
N ARG A 42 -11.62 2.73 -10.49
CA ARG A 42 -12.28 2.75 -9.19
C ARG A 42 -12.15 1.39 -8.53
N TYR A 43 -11.44 1.38 -7.41
CA TYR A 43 -11.30 0.21 -6.56
C TYR A 43 -12.30 0.27 -5.41
N ILE A 44 -12.93 -0.85 -5.13
CA ILE A 44 -13.79 -1.02 -3.97
C ILE A 44 -13.58 -2.42 -3.39
N SER A 45 -13.47 -2.49 -2.08
CA SER A 45 -13.48 -3.76 -1.35
C SER A 45 -14.50 -3.71 -0.24
N ILE A 46 -15.12 -4.86 0.01
CA ILE A 46 -16.06 -5.05 1.11
C ILE A 46 -15.66 -6.35 1.79
N ASN A 47 -15.57 -6.31 3.12
CA ASN A 47 -15.17 -7.45 3.93
C ASN A 47 -15.90 -8.75 3.53
N LYS A 48 -15.15 -9.79 3.15
CA LYS A 48 -15.59 -11.10 2.66
C LYS A 48 -16.22 -11.14 1.26
N TYR A 49 -16.19 -10.04 0.51
CA TYR A 49 -16.73 -10.00 -0.84
C TYR A 49 -15.66 -9.84 -1.92
N GLY A 50 -14.41 -9.51 -1.51
CA GLY A 50 -13.29 -9.32 -2.41
C GLY A 50 -13.07 -7.86 -2.82
N CYS A 51 -12.01 -7.65 -3.61
CA CYS A 51 -11.62 -6.36 -4.16
C CYS A 51 -11.99 -6.28 -5.65
N PHE A 52 -12.57 -5.17 -6.06
CA PHE A 52 -13.05 -4.96 -7.42
C PHE A 52 -12.45 -3.69 -8.03
N LEU A 53 -11.97 -3.79 -9.26
CA LEU A 53 -11.64 -2.67 -10.14
C LEU A 53 -12.74 -2.52 -11.18
N ASN A 54 -13.44 -1.39 -11.21
CA ASN A 54 -14.50 -1.12 -12.18
C ASN A 54 -15.50 -2.29 -12.33
N LYS A 55 -15.95 -2.86 -11.19
CA LYS A 55 -16.86 -4.02 -11.07
C LYS A 55 -16.24 -5.38 -11.46
N LYS A 56 -14.96 -5.47 -11.82
CA LYS A 56 -14.26 -6.72 -12.09
C LYS A 56 -13.45 -7.11 -10.86
N LEU A 57 -13.59 -8.36 -10.41
CA LEU A 57 -12.78 -8.90 -9.32
C LEU A 57 -11.30 -8.87 -9.70
N VAL A 58 -10.47 -8.36 -8.79
CA VAL A 58 -9.02 -8.33 -8.95
C VAL A 58 -8.34 -9.06 -7.82
N LYS A 59 -7.12 -9.50 -8.06
CA LYS A 59 -6.28 -10.20 -7.09
C LYS A 59 -4.87 -9.64 -7.07
N ALA A 60 -4.29 -9.58 -5.90
CA ALA A 60 -2.88 -9.28 -5.70
C ALA A 60 -1.98 -10.41 -6.22
N SER A 61 -0.72 -10.12 -6.35
CA SER A 61 0.32 -11.12 -6.69
C SER A 61 0.47 -12.16 -5.59
N GLU A 62 0.86 -13.38 -5.97
CA GLU A 62 1.22 -14.48 -5.07
C GLU A 62 2.72 -14.82 -5.15
N LEU A 63 3.54 -13.91 -5.71
CA LEU A 63 4.99 -14.11 -5.86
C LEU A 63 5.66 -14.37 -4.51
N GLY A 64 6.57 -15.35 -4.45
CA GLY A 64 7.19 -15.79 -3.21
C GLY A 64 8.64 -15.35 -3.00
N ASN A 65 9.25 -14.69 -3.98
CA ASN A 65 10.67 -14.43 -4.00
C ASN A 65 10.99 -12.96 -4.31
N LEU A 66 11.65 -12.27 -3.38
CA LEU A 66 11.98 -10.84 -3.53
C LEU A 66 12.82 -10.55 -4.77
N ASN A 67 13.74 -11.45 -5.15
CA ASN A 67 14.61 -11.24 -6.31
C ASN A 67 13.88 -11.36 -7.66
N GLU A 68 12.59 -11.64 -7.65
CA GLU A 68 11.72 -11.65 -8.82
C GLU A 68 10.65 -10.55 -8.72
N ALA A 69 10.58 -9.85 -7.58
CA ALA A 69 9.51 -8.91 -7.28
C ALA A 69 9.73 -7.53 -7.92
N ILE A 70 8.64 -6.95 -8.39
CA ILE A 70 8.56 -5.52 -8.67
C ILE A 70 8.00 -4.84 -7.43
N ILE A 71 8.77 -3.93 -6.85
CA ILE A 71 8.37 -3.20 -5.66
C ILE A 71 8.12 -1.72 -5.94
N SER A 72 7.32 -1.10 -5.08
CA SER A 72 7.19 0.35 -5.05
C SER A 72 7.18 0.85 -3.61
N TYR A 73 7.47 2.12 -3.43
CA TYR A 73 7.54 2.72 -2.10
C TYR A 73 7.20 4.21 -2.14
N GLY A 74 6.83 4.72 -0.99
CA GLY A 74 6.53 6.12 -0.79
C GLY A 74 7.78 7.02 -0.80
N SER A 75 7.63 8.22 -0.27
CA SER A 75 8.73 9.21 -0.27
C SER A 75 9.95 8.73 0.53
N PRO A 76 11.16 8.63 -0.06
CA PRO A 76 12.39 8.31 0.66
C PRO A 76 12.68 9.26 1.84
N GLN A 77 12.19 10.50 1.77
CA GLN A 77 12.32 11.45 2.87
C GLN A 77 11.55 11.03 4.13
N ARG A 78 10.40 10.36 3.97
CA ARG A 78 9.64 9.80 5.10
C ARG A 78 10.41 8.66 5.73
N PHE A 79 10.98 7.75 4.94
CA PHE A 79 11.83 6.67 5.43
C PHE A 79 13.05 7.18 6.19
N ALA A 80 13.69 8.24 5.69
CA ALA A 80 14.83 8.85 6.39
C ALA A 80 14.42 9.43 7.77
N LYS A 81 13.26 10.07 7.88
CA LYS A 81 12.72 10.58 9.15
C LYS A 81 12.37 9.47 10.14
N GLU A 82 11.94 8.33 9.64
CA GLU A 82 11.62 7.12 10.41
C GLU A 82 12.85 6.26 10.74
N ASN A 83 14.07 6.67 10.34
CA ASN A 83 15.30 5.88 10.42
C ASN A 83 15.22 4.53 9.71
N LEU A 84 14.45 4.46 8.60
CA LEU A 84 14.21 3.24 7.81
C LEU A 84 14.82 3.31 6.41
N ILE A 85 15.65 4.30 6.11
CA ILE A 85 16.20 4.49 4.75
C ILE A 85 17.19 3.37 4.38
N ASP A 86 17.96 2.85 5.32
CA ASP A 86 18.88 1.75 5.07
C ASP A 86 18.15 0.43 4.82
N GLN A 87 17.02 0.21 5.49
CA GLN A 87 16.15 -0.93 5.25
C GLN A 87 15.47 -0.84 3.88
N LEU A 88 15.00 0.36 3.52
CA LEU A 88 14.46 0.59 2.18
C LEU A 88 15.50 0.28 1.10
N ARG A 89 16.74 0.72 1.28
CA ARG A 89 17.82 0.42 0.34
C ARG A 89 18.11 -1.08 0.24
N LYS A 90 18.11 -1.80 1.38
CA LYS A 90 18.31 -3.26 1.37
C LYS A 90 17.24 -3.97 0.55
N ILE A 91 15.96 -3.59 0.69
CA ILE A 91 14.89 -4.23 -0.05
C ILE A 91 14.94 -3.88 -1.54
N ASP A 92 15.32 -2.64 -1.86
CA ASP A 92 15.53 -2.17 -3.23
C ASP A 92 16.65 -2.96 -3.94
N ASP A 93 17.76 -3.20 -3.22
CA ASP A 93 18.90 -3.99 -3.72
C ASP A 93 18.54 -5.49 -3.93
N LEU A 94 17.56 -6.01 -3.20
CA LEU A 94 17.12 -7.42 -3.27
C LEU A 94 16.03 -7.65 -4.32
N ALA A 95 15.21 -6.65 -4.62
CA ALA A 95 14.13 -6.76 -5.58
C ALA A 95 14.65 -6.88 -7.02
N TRP A 96 13.85 -7.54 -7.88
CA TRP A 96 14.16 -7.56 -9.30
C TRP A 96 14.16 -6.16 -9.92
N ASP A 97 13.18 -5.36 -9.56
CA ASP A 97 13.04 -3.98 -10.04
C ASP A 97 12.23 -3.14 -9.04
N SER A 98 12.47 -1.83 -9.02
CA SER A 98 11.71 -0.90 -8.22
C SER A 98 11.25 0.31 -9.03
N ARG A 99 10.08 0.83 -8.66
CA ARG A 99 9.51 2.02 -9.29
C ARG A 99 8.89 2.93 -8.24
N GLY A 100 9.10 4.22 -8.38
CA GLY A 100 8.54 5.23 -7.50
C GLY A 100 7.08 5.57 -7.85
N TYR A 101 6.20 4.58 -7.90
CA TYR A 101 4.76 4.82 -8.01
C TYR A 101 4.25 5.18 -6.61
N SER A 102 3.94 6.43 -6.38
CA SER A 102 3.53 6.90 -5.05
C SER A 102 2.02 7.03 -4.91
N ASP A 103 1.60 7.25 -3.67
CA ASP A 103 0.24 7.58 -3.26
C ASP A 103 -0.78 6.52 -3.73
N CYS A 104 -2.05 6.85 -3.79
CA CYS A 104 -3.15 5.94 -4.14
C CYS A 104 -2.97 5.22 -5.49
N PHE A 105 -2.27 5.83 -6.44
CA PHE A 105 -1.95 5.17 -7.70
C PHE A 105 -1.04 3.96 -7.46
N GLY A 106 0.07 4.14 -6.75
CA GLY A 106 0.99 3.04 -6.40
C GLY A 106 0.29 1.94 -5.60
N TYR A 107 -0.53 2.31 -4.62
CA TYR A 107 -1.31 1.35 -3.83
C TYR A 107 -2.22 0.50 -4.70
N SER A 108 -2.87 1.12 -5.67
CA SER A 108 -3.82 0.45 -6.56
C SER A 108 -3.18 -0.64 -7.44
N LEU A 109 -1.90 -0.51 -7.76
CA LEU A 109 -1.15 -1.48 -8.56
C LEU A 109 -0.98 -2.80 -7.83
N VAL A 110 -0.85 -2.78 -6.49
CA VAL A 110 -0.78 -3.98 -5.65
C VAL A 110 -2.08 -4.77 -5.72
N PHE A 111 -3.22 -4.11 -5.56
CA PHE A 111 -4.52 -4.80 -5.46
C PHE A 111 -4.91 -5.56 -6.72
N ARG A 112 -4.32 -5.24 -7.87
CA ARG A 112 -4.50 -5.94 -9.14
C ARG A 112 -3.31 -6.81 -9.56
N GLY A 113 -2.30 -6.96 -8.70
CA GLY A 113 -1.11 -7.77 -8.97
C GLY A 113 -0.16 -7.20 -10.04
N ALA A 114 -0.23 -5.90 -10.31
CA ALA A 114 0.66 -5.25 -11.28
C ALA A 114 2.06 -4.94 -10.69
N ILE A 115 2.14 -4.81 -9.37
CA ILE A 115 3.38 -4.84 -8.59
C ILE A 115 3.19 -5.79 -7.41
N ASP A 116 4.28 -6.30 -6.88
CA ASP A 116 4.25 -7.40 -5.90
C ASP A 116 4.26 -6.90 -4.46
N LEU A 117 4.86 -5.73 -4.22
CA LEU A 117 5.00 -5.19 -2.87
C LEU A 117 4.98 -3.66 -2.89
N PHE A 118 4.34 -3.08 -1.88
CA PHE A 118 4.40 -1.65 -1.60
C PHE A 118 4.79 -1.41 -0.14
N ILE A 119 5.64 -0.41 0.06
CA ILE A 119 6.13 -0.02 1.39
C ILE A 119 5.90 1.47 1.57
N GLU A 120 5.25 1.86 2.66
CA GLU A 120 5.01 3.28 2.96
C GLU A 120 5.36 3.60 4.41
N ALA A 121 5.88 4.79 4.63
CA ALA A 121 6.26 5.29 5.94
C ALA A 121 5.45 6.52 6.33
N ASP A 122 5.15 6.64 7.62
CA ASP A 122 4.55 7.83 8.26
C ASP A 122 3.17 8.22 7.68
N LEU A 123 2.32 7.21 7.40
CA LEU A 123 0.95 7.38 6.94
C LEU A 123 -0.01 7.75 8.06
N ASN A 124 -0.99 8.57 7.73
CA ASN A 124 -2.06 8.88 8.66
C ASN A 124 -3.07 7.71 8.79
N PRO A 125 -3.67 7.50 9.98
CA PRO A 125 -4.60 6.38 10.20
C PRO A 125 -5.81 6.34 9.27
N TRP A 126 -6.27 7.50 8.76
CA TRP A 126 -7.42 7.54 7.84
C TRP A 126 -7.11 7.03 6.44
N GLU A 127 -5.83 6.94 6.05
CA GLU A 127 -5.37 6.34 4.80
C GLU A 127 -5.26 4.81 4.96
N THR A 128 -4.69 4.36 6.07
CA THR A 128 -4.37 2.94 6.29
C THR A 128 -5.61 2.05 6.38
N VAL A 129 -6.74 2.54 6.87
CA VAL A 129 -8.01 1.78 6.96
C VAL A 129 -8.46 1.25 5.58
N ALA A 130 -8.41 2.11 4.56
CA ALA A 130 -8.81 1.70 3.21
C ALA A 130 -7.80 0.73 2.60
N ILE A 131 -6.50 1.03 2.76
CA ILE A 131 -5.41 0.21 2.22
C ILE A 131 -5.44 -1.19 2.84
N GLU A 132 -5.63 -1.30 4.16
CA GLU A 132 -5.75 -2.59 4.84
C GLU A 132 -6.89 -3.44 4.24
N ASN A 133 -8.10 -2.88 4.15
CA ASN A 133 -9.24 -3.62 3.63
C ASN A 133 -9.07 -4.01 2.16
N LEU A 134 -8.59 -3.09 1.30
CA LEU A 134 -8.30 -3.36 -0.10
C LEU A 134 -7.23 -4.44 -0.28
N SER A 135 -6.18 -4.43 0.56
CA SER A 135 -5.12 -5.45 0.55
C SER A 135 -5.69 -6.81 0.89
N LEU A 136 -6.32 -6.97 2.05
CA LEU A 136 -6.83 -8.26 2.51
C LEU A 136 -7.88 -8.83 1.56
N GLU A 137 -8.78 -8.00 1.05
CA GLU A 137 -9.84 -8.43 0.14
C GLU A 137 -9.34 -8.70 -1.30
N SER A 138 -8.20 -8.16 -1.70
CA SER A 138 -7.51 -8.57 -2.95
C SER A 138 -6.69 -9.83 -2.81
N GLY A 139 -6.54 -10.36 -1.59
CA GLY A 139 -5.70 -11.51 -1.29
C GLY A 139 -4.25 -11.14 -0.99
N ALA A 140 -3.90 -9.86 -0.92
CA ALA A 140 -2.61 -9.41 -0.43
C ALA A 140 -2.46 -9.66 1.08
N GLY A 141 -1.21 -9.73 1.54
CA GLY A 141 -0.86 -9.55 2.94
C GLY A 141 -0.78 -8.08 3.29
N TYR A 142 -0.89 -7.78 4.57
CA TYR A 142 -0.75 -6.44 5.12
C TYR A 142 0.00 -6.51 6.45
N ALA A 143 0.94 -5.62 6.65
CA ALA A 143 1.63 -5.45 7.92
C ALA A 143 1.71 -3.96 8.28
N GLU A 144 1.61 -3.67 9.57
CA GLU A 144 1.75 -2.31 10.08
C GLU A 144 2.57 -2.27 11.35
N LYS A 145 3.27 -1.16 11.58
CA LYS A 145 3.84 -0.79 12.88
C LYS A 145 3.70 0.71 13.12
N GLU A 146 3.75 1.09 14.38
CA GLU A 146 3.69 2.50 14.74
C GLU A 146 4.96 3.23 14.26
N SER A 147 4.77 4.43 13.70
CA SER A 147 5.86 5.33 13.31
C SER A 147 6.36 6.13 14.51
N ILE A 148 7.52 6.74 14.39
CA ILE A 148 8.10 7.63 15.43
C ILE A 148 7.12 8.76 15.80
N ASN A 149 6.28 9.19 14.86
CA ASN A 149 5.33 10.29 15.05
C ASN A 149 3.93 9.82 15.50
N GLY A 150 3.75 8.56 15.90
CA GLY A 150 2.44 8.00 16.28
C GLY A 150 1.49 7.76 15.10
N LYS A 151 2.00 7.77 13.88
CA LYS A 151 1.30 7.35 12.67
C LYS A 151 1.59 5.88 12.36
N LYS A 152 1.50 5.47 11.09
CA LYS A 152 1.73 4.09 10.68
C LYS A 152 2.80 3.98 9.60
N ASN A 153 3.69 3.01 9.76
CA ASN A 153 4.47 2.45 8.68
C ASN A 153 3.77 1.18 8.21
N ILE A 154 3.62 0.98 6.92
CA ILE A 154 2.88 -0.17 6.36
C ILE A 154 3.67 -0.87 5.26
N ILE A 155 3.45 -2.17 5.15
CA ILE A 155 3.94 -3.04 4.08
C ILE A 155 2.75 -3.86 3.60
N PHE A 156 2.49 -3.88 2.30
CA PHE A 156 1.41 -4.70 1.74
C PHE A 156 1.74 -5.17 0.33
N GLY A 157 1.25 -6.33 -0.03
CA GLY A 157 1.56 -6.97 -1.31
C GLY A 157 1.39 -8.48 -1.25
N SER A 158 2.17 -9.22 -2.02
CA SER A 158 2.13 -10.68 -1.96
C SER A 158 2.33 -11.16 -0.52
N LYS A 159 1.42 -12.02 -0.06
CA LYS A 159 1.48 -12.60 1.31
C LYS A 159 2.82 -13.27 1.59
N ASN A 160 3.39 -13.92 0.58
CA ASN A 160 4.63 -14.67 0.70
C ASN A 160 5.87 -13.76 0.88
N LEU A 161 5.74 -12.45 0.61
CA LEU A 161 6.82 -11.47 0.75
C LEU A 161 6.75 -10.69 2.06
N ILE A 162 5.61 -10.69 2.77
CA ILE A 162 5.40 -9.84 3.96
C ILE A 162 6.41 -10.15 5.07
N GLU A 163 6.54 -11.42 5.47
CA GLU A 163 7.46 -11.82 6.55
C GLU A 163 8.90 -11.49 6.20
N GLN A 164 9.36 -11.84 4.98
CA GLN A 164 10.71 -11.52 4.51
C GLN A 164 10.98 -10.02 4.58
N THR A 165 9.99 -9.21 4.21
CA THR A 165 10.12 -7.75 4.21
C THR A 165 10.12 -7.18 5.63
N THR A 166 9.21 -7.63 6.50
CA THR A 166 9.16 -7.19 7.90
C THR A 166 10.44 -7.54 8.65
N ASP A 167 11.05 -8.70 8.37
CA ASP A 167 12.34 -9.10 8.95
C ASP A 167 13.48 -8.15 8.54
N ILE A 168 13.50 -7.70 7.27
CA ILE A 168 14.50 -6.72 6.79
C ILE A 168 14.30 -5.37 7.48
N PHE A 169 13.06 -4.94 7.65
CA PHE A 169 12.75 -3.67 8.32
C PHE A 169 12.92 -3.73 9.84
N GLY A 170 12.83 -4.91 10.43
CA GLY A 170 12.96 -5.13 11.88
C GLY A 170 11.87 -4.44 12.72
N GLY A 171 11.81 -4.80 13.99
CA GLY A 171 10.84 -4.26 14.95
C GLY A 171 9.53 -5.04 14.97
N ASP A 172 8.59 -4.54 15.79
CA ASP A 172 7.33 -5.25 16.09
C ASP A 172 6.24 -4.92 15.07
N TRP A 173 6.20 -5.67 13.97
CA TRP A 173 5.16 -5.56 12.97
C TRP A 173 3.92 -6.39 13.34
N ILE A 174 2.75 -5.82 13.17
CA ILE A 174 1.46 -6.53 13.24
C ILE A 174 1.12 -7.00 11.83
N ILE A 175 1.22 -8.30 11.59
CA ILE A 175 0.91 -8.93 10.29
C ILE A 175 -0.56 -9.40 10.32
N LYS A 176 -1.28 -9.15 9.21
CA LYS A 176 -2.69 -9.46 9.03
C LYS A 176 -2.93 -10.27 7.76
#